data_14f372439c09ffad937cf3bbc233b900
#
_entry.id   14f372439c09ffad937cf3bbc233b900
#
_cell.length_a   1.000
_cell.length_b   1.000
_cell.length_c   1.000
_cell.angle_alpha   90.00
_cell.angle_beta   90.00
_cell.angle_gamma   90.00
#
_symmetry.space_group_name_H-M   'P 1'
#
loop_
_entity.id
_entity.type
_entity.pdbx_description
1 polymer ?
#
loop_
_entity_poly.entity_id
_entity_poly.type
_entity_poly.pdbx_seq_one_letter_code
_entity_poly.pdbx_strand_id
1 'polypeptide(L)'
;MKDWIARENVFSSTNDYRISGGQFGAYNAVFGPRGKDDLPSLLFDPLTGKIDHQIALQWENFDLKKILEKNWATLGPKLQGKIWIWTGDMDGLYSNVATRFLQKFLEKTEHPASDATISFTPMAGHTQAWDDKAVLNMIANKARKTP
;
A
#
# COMPACT_ATOMS: atom_id res chain seq x y z
N MET A 1 -1.91 14.31 -6.86
CA MET A 1 -0.49 14.21 -6.50
C MET A 1 0.15 15.57 -6.35
N LYS A 2 0.21 16.35 -7.44
CA LYS A 2 0.83 17.67 -7.51
C LYS A 2 0.39 18.63 -6.39
N ASP A 3 -0.91 18.77 -6.15
CA ASP A 3 -1.44 19.65 -5.09
C ASP A 3 -1.12 19.17 -3.68
N TRP A 4 -1.02 17.85 -3.49
CA TRP A 4 -0.61 17.28 -2.23
C TRP A 4 0.85 17.61 -1.90
N ILE A 5 1.75 17.41 -2.87
CA ILE A 5 3.17 17.75 -2.71
C ILE A 5 3.36 19.25 -2.46
N ALA A 6 2.60 20.10 -3.18
CA ALA A 6 2.64 21.55 -2.94
C ALA A 6 2.27 21.89 -1.49
N ARG A 7 1.25 21.23 -0.92
CA ARG A 7 0.88 21.42 0.48
C ARG A 7 1.96 20.95 1.45
N GLU A 8 2.54 19.77 1.24
CA GLU A 8 3.65 19.31 2.08
C GLU A 8 4.83 20.27 2.06
N ASN A 9 5.20 20.78 0.89
CA ASN A 9 6.29 21.74 0.74
C ASN A 9 6.00 23.07 1.46
N VAL A 10 4.77 23.59 1.38
CA VAL A 10 4.37 24.81 2.08
C VAL A 10 4.51 24.64 3.60
N PHE A 11 3.99 23.55 4.16
CA PHE A 11 4.06 23.31 5.60
C PHE A 11 5.47 23.10 6.13
N SER A 12 6.36 22.55 5.32
CA SER A 12 7.74 22.26 5.70
C SER A 12 8.74 23.38 5.33
N SER A 13 8.27 24.43 4.66
CA SER A 13 9.12 25.53 4.17
C SER A 13 10.25 25.09 3.23
N THR A 14 10.01 24.05 2.45
CA THR A 14 10.96 23.53 1.44
C THR A 14 10.26 23.32 0.10
N ASN A 15 11.02 23.38 -0.98
CA ASN A 15 10.55 23.03 -2.33
C ASN A 15 10.89 21.59 -2.73
N ASP A 16 11.52 20.84 -1.85
CA ASP A 16 11.90 19.46 -2.08
C ASP A 16 11.13 18.54 -1.11
N TYR A 17 10.15 17.80 -1.62
CA TYR A 17 9.31 16.93 -0.80
C TYR A 17 10.11 15.78 -0.14
N ARG A 18 11.31 15.46 -0.63
CA ARG A 18 12.15 14.41 -0.05
C ARG A 18 12.62 14.74 1.38
N ILE A 19 12.71 16.04 1.68
CA ILE A 19 13.15 16.56 2.98
C ILE A 19 12.05 17.35 3.70
N SER A 20 10.82 17.31 3.17
CA SER A 20 9.69 18.05 3.73
C SER A 20 9.23 17.56 5.11
N GLY A 21 9.58 16.33 5.48
CA GLY A 21 9.01 15.64 6.64
C GLY A 21 7.55 15.19 6.43
N GLY A 22 7.00 15.40 5.24
CA GLY A 22 5.66 14.99 4.86
C GLY A 22 5.56 13.51 4.50
N GLN A 23 4.35 13.06 4.25
CA GLN A 23 4.04 11.65 4.00
C GLN A 23 4.72 11.11 2.74
N PHE A 24 4.77 11.89 1.66
CA PHE A 24 5.45 11.48 0.44
C PHE A 24 6.97 11.44 0.60
N GLY A 25 7.54 12.36 1.35
CA GLY A 25 8.96 12.30 1.73
C GLY A 25 9.29 11.01 2.46
N ALA A 26 8.45 10.63 3.43
CA ALA A 26 8.60 9.39 4.18
C ALA A 26 8.50 8.15 3.28
N TYR A 27 7.49 8.07 2.40
CA TYR A 27 7.38 6.96 1.44
C TYR A 27 8.57 6.89 0.51
N ASN A 28 9.03 8.03 0.01
CA ASN A 28 10.17 8.05 -0.90
C ASN A 28 11.47 7.62 -0.19
N ALA A 29 11.63 7.97 1.10
CA ALA A 29 12.77 7.54 1.90
C ALA A 29 12.79 6.02 2.16
N VAL A 30 11.61 5.40 2.30
CA VAL A 30 11.48 3.95 2.55
C VAL A 30 11.61 3.14 1.26
N PHE A 31 10.96 3.57 0.18
CA PHE A 31 10.81 2.77 -1.04
C PHE A 31 11.70 3.23 -2.20
N GLY A 32 12.18 4.48 -2.16
CA GLY A 32 13.02 5.05 -3.21
C GLY A 32 14.47 4.58 -3.12
N PRO A 33 15.13 4.34 -4.26
CA PRO A 33 16.56 4.10 -4.25
C PRO A 33 17.32 5.36 -3.88
N ARG A 34 18.53 5.20 -3.34
CA ARG A 34 19.41 6.32 -3.02
C ARG A 34 19.83 7.06 -4.30
N GLY A 35 19.66 8.36 -4.32
CA GLY A 35 20.11 9.25 -5.39
C GLY A 35 21.60 9.59 -5.29
N LYS A 36 22.08 10.36 -6.27
CA LYS A 36 23.47 10.81 -6.32
C LYS A 36 23.80 11.88 -5.28
N ASP A 37 22.78 12.55 -4.75
CA ASP A 37 22.83 13.60 -3.73
C ASP A 37 22.61 13.07 -2.31
N ASP A 38 22.73 11.76 -2.13
CA ASP A 38 22.47 11.03 -0.88
C ASP A 38 21.02 11.08 -0.37
N LEU A 39 20.13 11.75 -1.09
CA LEU A 39 18.69 11.71 -0.84
C LEU A 39 18.04 10.58 -1.67
N PRO A 40 16.82 10.17 -1.33
CA PRO A 40 16.06 9.25 -2.17
C PRO A 40 15.84 9.83 -3.57
N SER A 41 15.98 9.02 -4.61
CA SER A 41 15.67 9.45 -5.97
C SER A 41 14.19 9.81 -6.10
N LEU A 42 13.88 10.87 -6.87
CA LEU A 42 12.51 11.32 -7.08
C LEU A 42 11.71 10.30 -7.90
N LEU A 43 10.60 9.80 -7.36
CA LEU A 43 9.67 8.97 -8.12
C LEU A 43 8.99 9.75 -9.25
N PHE A 44 8.77 11.03 -9.05
CA PHE A 44 8.15 11.93 -10.03
C PHE A 44 8.66 13.35 -9.84
N ASP A 45 8.60 14.13 -10.90
CA ASP A 45 8.87 15.57 -10.87
C ASP A 45 7.76 16.29 -10.09
N PRO A 46 8.06 17.01 -9.01
CA PRO A 46 7.05 17.62 -8.14
C PRO A 46 6.29 18.77 -8.82
N LEU A 47 6.86 19.39 -9.85
CA LEU A 47 6.23 20.52 -10.56
C LEU A 47 5.30 20.05 -11.68
N THR A 48 5.73 19.04 -12.43
CA THR A 48 4.99 18.54 -13.59
C THR A 48 4.13 17.32 -13.31
N GLY A 49 4.48 16.55 -12.26
CA GLY A 49 3.88 15.26 -11.94
C GLY A 49 4.36 14.13 -12.86
N LYS A 50 5.36 14.37 -13.73
CA LYS A 50 5.90 13.36 -14.62
C LYS A 50 6.62 12.29 -13.83
N ILE A 51 6.21 11.03 -14.01
CA ILE A 51 6.79 9.87 -13.32
C ILE A 51 8.13 9.50 -13.96
N ASP A 52 9.13 9.25 -13.12
CA ASP A 52 10.35 8.57 -13.54
C ASP A 52 10.11 7.05 -13.52
N HIS A 53 9.93 6.48 -14.71
CA HIS A 53 9.63 5.05 -14.84
C HIS A 53 10.77 4.14 -14.41
N GLN A 54 12.01 4.59 -14.47
CA GLN A 54 13.16 3.78 -14.00
C GLN A 54 13.17 3.68 -12.47
N ILE A 55 12.83 4.78 -11.80
CA ILE A 55 12.66 4.78 -10.34
C ILE A 55 11.41 4.00 -9.95
N ALA A 56 10.29 4.16 -10.66
CA ALA A 56 9.06 3.43 -10.40
C ALA A 56 9.25 1.90 -10.49
N LEU A 57 10.07 1.40 -11.42
CA LEU A 57 10.39 -0.02 -11.51
C LEU A 57 11.10 -0.55 -10.26
N GLN A 58 11.88 0.27 -9.57
CA GLN A 58 12.54 -0.15 -8.33
C GLN A 58 11.56 -0.27 -7.15
N TRP A 59 10.49 0.54 -7.15
CA TRP A 59 9.42 0.43 -6.17
C TRP A 59 8.61 -0.87 -6.30
N GLU A 60 8.64 -1.52 -7.47
CA GLU A 60 7.99 -2.83 -7.66
C GLU A 60 8.46 -3.91 -6.70
N ASN A 61 9.67 -3.78 -6.16
CA ASN A 61 10.18 -4.69 -5.13
C ASN A 61 9.38 -4.65 -3.82
N PHE A 62 8.57 -3.60 -3.63
CA PHE A 62 7.70 -3.41 -2.47
C PHE A 62 6.20 -3.55 -2.83
N ASP A 63 5.87 -3.83 -4.09
CA ASP A 63 4.50 -4.09 -4.53
C ASP A 63 4.04 -5.46 -4.04
N LEU A 64 3.21 -5.47 -3.00
CA LEU A 64 2.73 -6.70 -2.37
C LEU A 64 2.02 -7.62 -3.36
N LYS A 65 1.21 -7.08 -4.28
CA LYS A 65 0.54 -7.87 -5.30
C LYS A 65 1.54 -8.56 -6.22
N LYS A 66 2.55 -7.83 -6.71
CA LYS A 66 3.59 -8.40 -7.57
C LYS A 66 4.46 -9.43 -6.84
N ILE A 67 4.76 -9.18 -5.56
CA ILE A 67 5.48 -10.15 -4.72
C ILE A 67 4.67 -11.45 -4.60
N LEU A 68 3.36 -11.33 -4.35
CA LEU A 68 2.48 -12.50 -4.23
C LEU A 68 2.31 -13.22 -5.56
N GLU A 69 2.12 -12.52 -6.67
CA GLU A 69 2.03 -13.10 -8.01
C GLU A 69 3.26 -13.95 -8.37
N LYS A 70 4.44 -13.42 -8.05
CA LYS A 70 5.71 -14.11 -8.34
C LYS A 70 5.98 -15.31 -7.42
N ASN A 71 5.44 -15.30 -6.22
CA ASN A 71 5.84 -16.23 -5.15
C ASN A 71 4.67 -16.99 -4.53
N TRP A 72 3.50 -17.05 -5.17
CA TRP A 72 2.30 -17.63 -4.56
C TRP A 72 2.49 -19.09 -4.12
N ALA A 73 3.17 -19.89 -4.92
CA ALA A 73 3.45 -21.28 -4.58
C ALA A 73 4.17 -21.45 -3.24
N THR A 74 5.01 -20.48 -2.86
CA THR A 74 5.78 -20.52 -1.60
C THR A 74 5.08 -19.75 -0.47
N LEU A 75 4.48 -18.60 -0.79
CA LEU A 75 3.88 -17.70 0.19
C LEU A 75 2.42 -18.08 0.48
N GLY A 76 1.68 -18.53 -0.51
CA GLY A 76 0.26 -18.85 -0.37
C GLY A 76 -0.02 -19.82 0.80
N PRO A 77 0.69 -20.96 0.91
CA PRO A 77 0.51 -21.87 2.05
C PRO A 77 0.78 -21.21 3.41
N LYS A 78 1.73 -20.27 3.47
CA LYS A 78 2.10 -19.56 4.70
C LYS A 78 1.10 -18.48 5.09
N LEU A 79 0.32 -18.00 4.12
CA LEU A 79 -0.62 -16.89 4.27
C LEU A 79 -2.07 -17.36 4.49
N GLN A 80 -2.33 -18.66 4.47
CA GLN A 80 -3.66 -19.20 4.73
C GLN A 80 -4.21 -18.69 6.08
N GLY A 81 -5.40 -18.09 6.03
CA GLY A 81 -6.07 -17.49 7.17
C GLY A 81 -5.42 -16.23 7.75
N LYS A 82 -4.50 -15.57 7.02
CA LYS A 82 -3.75 -14.40 7.52
C LYS A 82 -4.00 -13.12 6.75
N ILE A 83 -4.68 -13.18 5.62
CA ILE A 83 -4.94 -12.00 4.79
C ILE A 83 -6.35 -11.49 5.10
N TRP A 84 -6.41 -10.32 5.77
CA TRP A 84 -7.64 -9.62 6.11
C TRP A 84 -7.46 -8.15 5.76
N ILE A 85 -8.27 -7.65 4.84
CA ILE A 85 -8.16 -6.28 4.34
C ILE A 85 -9.52 -5.61 4.42
N TRP A 86 -9.54 -4.40 4.98
CA TRP A 86 -10.67 -3.49 4.96
C TRP A 86 -10.25 -2.20 4.25
N THR A 87 -11.08 -1.71 3.38
CA THR A 87 -10.86 -0.43 2.71
C THR A 87 -12.20 0.26 2.45
N GLY A 88 -12.21 1.57 2.52
CA GLY A 88 -13.35 2.36 2.08
C GLY A 88 -13.42 2.37 0.55
N ASP A 89 -14.61 2.23 -0.05
CA ASP A 89 -14.74 2.23 -1.50
C ASP A 89 -14.61 3.64 -2.12
N MET A 90 -14.64 4.69 -1.29
CA MET A 90 -14.40 6.10 -1.64
C MET A 90 -13.05 6.60 -1.09
N ASP A 91 -12.06 5.71 -0.96
CA ASP A 91 -10.74 6.06 -0.45
C ASP A 91 -10.04 7.11 -1.35
N GLY A 92 -9.81 8.30 -0.80
CA GLY A 92 -9.18 9.42 -1.51
C GLY A 92 -7.69 9.21 -1.82
N LEU A 93 -7.04 8.19 -1.24
CA LEU A 93 -5.66 7.79 -1.54
C LEU A 93 -5.60 6.61 -2.52
N TYR A 94 -6.75 6.21 -3.06
CA TYR A 94 -6.89 5.13 -4.05
C TYR A 94 -6.44 3.73 -3.58
N SER A 95 -6.36 3.49 -2.25
CA SER A 95 -6.04 2.16 -1.70
C SER A 95 -7.10 1.11 -2.10
N ASN A 96 -8.36 1.53 -2.26
CA ASN A 96 -9.45 0.70 -2.78
C ASN A 96 -9.16 0.16 -4.19
N VAL A 97 -8.53 0.96 -5.06
CA VAL A 97 -8.17 0.53 -6.42
C VAL A 97 -7.08 -0.54 -6.37
N ALA A 98 -6.01 -0.30 -5.60
CA ALA A 98 -4.94 -1.27 -5.40
C ALA A 98 -5.47 -2.58 -4.78
N THR A 99 -6.35 -2.47 -3.78
CA THR A 99 -6.99 -3.62 -3.13
C THR A 99 -7.84 -4.44 -4.10
N ARG A 100 -8.57 -3.80 -5.03
CA ARG A 100 -9.33 -4.52 -6.08
C ARG A 100 -8.44 -5.30 -7.04
N PHE A 101 -7.26 -4.78 -7.37
CA PHE A 101 -6.28 -5.53 -8.17
C PHE A 101 -5.74 -6.74 -7.41
N LEU A 102 -5.44 -6.58 -6.13
CA LEU A 102 -5.01 -7.68 -5.27
C LEU A 102 -6.11 -8.73 -5.12
N GLN A 103 -7.36 -8.32 -4.88
CA GLN A 103 -8.53 -9.20 -4.79
C GLN A 103 -8.66 -10.07 -6.03
N LYS A 104 -8.65 -9.45 -7.23
CA LYS A 104 -8.75 -10.18 -8.50
C LYS A 104 -7.63 -11.19 -8.71
N PHE A 105 -6.45 -10.94 -8.17
CA PHE A 105 -5.36 -11.91 -8.20
C PHE A 105 -5.66 -13.07 -7.23
N LEU A 106 -6.00 -12.77 -5.97
CA LEU A 106 -6.25 -13.78 -4.94
C LEU A 106 -7.43 -14.71 -5.29
N GLU A 107 -8.48 -14.19 -5.91
CA GLU A 107 -9.63 -14.96 -6.41
C GLU A 107 -9.27 -16.00 -7.49
N LYS A 108 -8.15 -15.83 -8.16
CA LYS A 108 -7.67 -16.71 -9.23
C LYS A 108 -6.58 -17.67 -8.78
N THR A 109 -6.16 -17.58 -7.52
CA THR A 109 -5.06 -18.42 -7.03
C THR A 109 -5.53 -19.87 -6.87
N GLU A 110 -4.62 -20.77 -7.21
CA GLU A 110 -4.75 -22.21 -7.06
C GLU A 110 -3.51 -22.75 -6.35
N HIS A 111 -3.60 -23.83 -5.64
CA HIS A 111 -2.47 -24.52 -5.01
C HIS A 111 -1.60 -23.70 -4.03
N PRO A 112 -2.19 -23.12 -2.97
CA PRO A 112 -3.58 -23.23 -2.53
C PRO A 112 -4.46 -22.13 -3.12
N ALA A 113 -5.76 -22.35 -3.16
CA ALA A 113 -6.71 -21.25 -3.33
C ALA A 113 -6.61 -20.30 -2.12
N SER A 114 -6.67 -19.00 -2.36
CA SER A 114 -6.63 -18.03 -1.27
C SER A 114 -7.90 -18.06 -0.44
N ASP A 115 -7.76 -17.99 0.87
CA ASP A 115 -8.86 -17.80 1.83
C ASP A 115 -8.93 -16.36 2.37
N ALA A 116 -8.35 -15.41 1.65
CA ALA A 116 -8.30 -14.00 2.04
C ALA A 116 -9.72 -13.42 2.21
N THR A 117 -9.88 -12.62 3.26
CA THR A 117 -11.09 -11.84 3.49
C THR A 117 -10.82 -10.38 3.12
N ILE A 118 -11.54 -9.86 2.12
CA ILE A 118 -11.41 -8.49 1.66
C ILE A 118 -12.79 -7.83 1.69
N SER A 119 -12.89 -6.71 2.38
CA SER A 119 -14.12 -5.96 2.56
C SER A 119 -13.97 -4.53 2.08
N PHE A 120 -14.95 -4.06 1.31
CA PHE A 120 -15.07 -2.67 0.88
C PHE A 120 -16.26 -2.04 1.62
N THR A 121 -15.99 -1.04 2.44
CA THR A 121 -17.04 -0.33 3.16
C THR A 121 -17.65 0.73 2.26
N PRO A 122 -18.96 0.64 1.93
CA PRO A 122 -19.61 1.59 1.06
C PRO A 122 -19.51 3.03 1.57
N MET A 123 -19.23 3.96 0.67
CA MET A 123 -19.13 5.40 0.94
C MET A 123 -18.09 5.79 2.02
N ALA A 124 -17.28 4.87 2.50
CA ALA A 124 -16.24 5.17 3.48
C ALA A 124 -14.96 5.69 2.80
N GLY A 125 -14.31 6.64 3.44
CA GLY A 125 -13.01 7.18 3.07
C GLY A 125 -11.85 6.32 3.58
N HIS A 126 -10.66 6.92 3.61
CA HIS A 126 -9.42 6.22 3.96
C HIS A 126 -9.37 5.67 5.39
N THR A 127 -9.99 6.33 6.36
CA THR A 127 -9.83 6.03 7.79
C THR A 127 -11.07 5.43 8.45
N GLN A 128 -12.13 5.12 7.70
CA GLN A 128 -13.43 4.68 8.23
C GLN A 128 -13.84 3.30 7.70
N ALA A 129 -12.87 2.47 7.35
CA ALA A 129 -13.15 1.24 6.63
C ALA A 129 -13.44 0.02 7.53
N TRP A 130 -13.22 0.12 8.85
CA TRP A 130 -13.33 -1.03 9.77
C TRP A 130 -14.01 -0.67 11.08
N ASP A 131 -14.43 -1.71 11.80
CA ASP A 131 -14.91 -1.68 13.18
C ASP A 131 -13.84 -2.30 14.09
N ASP A 132 -13.31 -1.53 15.03
CA ASP A 132 -12.22 -1.97 15.91
C ASP A 132 -12.61 -3.18 16.76
N LYS A 133 -13.86 -3.26 17.23
CA LYS A 133 -14.36 -4.39 18.02
C LYS A 133 -14.42 -5.66 17.18
N ALA A 134 -14.86 -5.55 15.93
CA ALA A 134 -14.87 -6.69 14.99
C ALA A 134 -13.47 -7.18 14.71
N VAL A 135 -12.50 -6.28 14.48
CA VAL A 135 -11.09 -6.63 14.25
C VAL A 135 -10.48 -7.32 15.48
N LEU A 136 -10.67 -6.78 16.67
CA LEU A 136 -10.15 -7.37 17.91
C LEU A 136 -10.76 -8.75 18.20
N ASN A 137 -12.05 -8.93 17.98
CA ASN A 137 -12.71 -10.23 18.13
C ASN A 137 -12.18 -11.26 17.13
N MET A 138 -11.95 -10.85 15.89
CA MET A 138 -11.36 -11.71 14.87
C MET A 138 -9.95 -12.16 15.28
N ILE A 139 -9.08 -11.26 15.72
CA ILE A 139 -7.73 -11.56 16.20
C ILE A 139 -7.80 -12.54 17.39
N ALA A 140 -8.63 -12.26 18.39
CA ALA A 140 -8.79 -13.12 19.56
C ALA A 140 -9.28 -14.52 19.19
N ASN A 141 -10.24 -14.65 18.27
CA ASN A 141 -10.74 -15.94 17.81
C ASN A 141 -9.67 -16.74 17.04
N LYS A 142 -8.83 -16.06 16.29
CA LYS A 142 -7.73 -16.68 15.55
C LYS A 142 -6.65 -17.19 16.52
N ALA A 143 -6.24 -16.36 17.47
CA ALA A 143 -5.23 -16.69 18.48
C ALA A 143 -5.64 -17.92 19.35
N ARG A 144 -6.94 -18.07 19.63
CA ARG A 144 -7.46 -19.23 20.39
C ARG A 144 -7.47 -20.55 19.60
N LYS A 145 -7.44 -20.48 18.26
CA LYS A 145 -7.47 -21.67 17.40
C LYS A 145 -6.09 -22.16 16.97
N THR A 146 -5.04 -21.42 17.34
CA THR A 146 -3.66 -21.83 17.07
C THR A 146 -3.18 -22.61 18.29
N PRO A 147 -2.85 -23.92 18.15
CA PRO A 147 -2.35 -24.75 19.24
C PRO A 147 -0.98 -24.29 19.71
#